data_e55bcd823ee6e40443452875b0e809bd
#
_entry.id   e55bcd823ee6e40443452875b0e809bd
#
_cell.length_a   1.000
_cell.length_b   1.000
_cell.length_c   1.000
_cell.angle_alpha   90.00
_cell.angle_beta   90.00
_cell.angle_gamma   90.00
#
_symmetry.space_group_name_H-M   'P 1'
#
loop_
_entity.id
_entity.type
_entity.pdbx_description
1 polymer ?
#
loop_
_entity_poly.entity_id
_entity_poly.type
_entity_poly.pdbx_seq_one_letter_code
_entity_poly.pdbx_strand_id
1 'polypeptide(L)'
;MNKIMKTSVALVAAGMIGGVVASATTVSAASYKSELKTKGKLTVGLEGTYAPFSYRSDSGKLTGFEVELVKAVAKKMKLKPVFVQTKFDSLVAGLDAKKYDVVFNNMSITPERKKAYAFAQEYLFTESVMITKKGSKIKDYSDLKGKKAAQTSSSDFGQAATKAGATIVSAPGFAEALDLVDSGKADVTLNSQDSWGVYKKAHPKTDLQAKVTKALGETTAPPMLDKKDKKLAAQITKAEKSLQKDG
;
A
#
# COMPACT_ATOMS: atom_id res chain seq x y z
N MET A 1 70.87 66.08 20.69
CA MET A 1 70.92 65.13 21.77
C MET A 1 69.56 65.09 22.44
N ASN A 2 68.61 64.26 21.99
CA ASN A 2 67.38 63.92 22.72
C ASN A 2 66.79 62.63 22.18
N LYS A 3 66.81 61.64 23.00
CA LYS A 3 66.23 60.35 22.68
C LYS A 3 64.69 60.43 22.74
N ILE A 4 64.01 60.14 21.71
CA ILE A 4 62.57 59.99 21.72
C ILE A 4 62.26 58.48 21.67
N MET A 5 61.68 58.03 22.76
CA MET A 5 61.14 56.69 22.99
C MET A 5 59.90 56.52 22.11
N LYS A 6 59.92 55.58 21.21
CA LYS A 6 58.70 55.14 20.46
C LYS A 6 58.03 54.00 21.20
N THR A 7 56.86 54.26 21.73
CA THR A 7 55.99 53.28 22.35
C THR A 7 55.17 52.60 21.22
N SER A 8 55.40 51.34 21.01
CA SER A 8 54.62 50.54 20.05
C SER A 8 53.36 50.01 20.76
N VAL A 9 52.19 50.45 20.32
CA VAL A 9 50.90 49.88 20.70
C VAL A 9 50.63 48.71 19.79
N ALA A 10 50.63 47.50 20.36
CA ALA A 10 50.19 46.30 19.67
C ALA A 10 48.64 46.19 19.73
N LEU A 11 48.01 46.33 18.59
CA LEU A 11 46.57 46.10 18.41
C LEU A 11 46.32 44.59 18.27
N VAL A 12 45.76 43.97 19.30
CA VAL A 12 45.32 42.58 19.22
C VAL A 12 43.91 42.57 18.60
N ALA A 13 43.82 42.23 17.31
CA ALA A 13 42.54 41.95 16.64
C ALA A 13 42.08 40.55 17.00
N ALA A 14 41.14 40.43 17.91
CA ALA A 14 40.45 39.18 18.19
C ALA A 14 39.43 38.92 17.08
N GLY A 15 39.82 38.07 16.11
CA GLY A 15 38.89 37.53 15.09
C GLY A 15 37.90 36.57 15.72
N MET A 16 36.66 37.00 15.92
CA MET A 16 35.55 36.10 16.18
C MET A 16 35.19 35.35 14.89
N ILE A 17 35.67 34.13 14.76
CA ILE A 17 35.15 33.18 13.76
C ILE A 17 33.81 32.72 14.29
N GLY A 18 32.74 33.38 13.88
CA GLY A 18 31.37 32.94 14.07
C GLY A 18 31.14 31.68 13.27
N GLY A 19 31.35 30.51 13.88
CA GLY A 19 30.94 29.24 13.31
C GLY A 19 29.43 29.22 13.18
N VAL A 20 28.91 29.42 11.96
CA VAL A 20 27.53 29.10 11.63
C VAL A 20 27.41 27.59 11.74
N VAL A 21 27.01 27.11 12.91
CA VAL A 21 26.55 25.75 13.08
C VAL A 21 25.24 25.68 12.31
N ALA A 22 25.30 25.21 11.07
CA ALA A 22 24.11 24.79 10.34
C ALA A 22 23.48 23.67 11.17
N SER A 23 22.53 24.04 12.02
CA SER A 23 21.64 23.11 12.68
C SER A 23 20.88 22.40 11.56
N ALA A 24 21.43 21.29 11.07
CA ALA A 24 20.66 20.35 10.29
C ALA A 24 19.47 19.99 11.17
N THR A 25 18.29 20.53 10.84
CA THR A 25 17.04 20.14 11.43
C THR A 25 16.87 18.66 11.10
N THR A 26 17.39 17.82 11.97
CA THR A 26 16.99 16.43 12.04
C THR A 26 15.50 16.47 12.30
N VAL A 27 14.70 16.34 11.23
CA VAL A 27 13.27 16.04 11.36
C VAL A 27 13.21 14.83 12.25
N SER A 28 12.86 15.10 13.52
CA SER A 28 13.08 14.21 14.63
C SER A 28 12.42 12.85 14.37
N ALA A 29 13.24 11.82 14.29
CA ALA A 29 12.78 10.41 14.30
C ALA A 29 11.87 10.10 15.51
N ALA A 30 11.84 10.97 16.51
CA ALA A 30 10.95 10.89 17.66
C ALA A 30 9.50 11.31 17.36
N SER A 31 9.23 12.06 16.28
CA SER A 31 7.90 12.64 16.08
C SER A 31 6.87 11.69 15.50
N TYR A 32 7.24 10.73 14.61
CA TYR A 32 6.29 9.73 14.09
C TYR A 32 5.92 8.66 15.11
N LYS A 33 6.75 8.46 16.14
CA LYS A 33 6.51 7.46 17.19
C LYS A 33 5.29 7.76 18.05
N SER A 34 4.88 9.03 18.11
CA SER A 34 3.64 9.44 18.78
C SER A 34 2.38 9.09 17.99
N GLU A 35 2.52 8.78 16.69
CA GLU A 35 1.42 8.37 15.83
C GLU A 35 1.18 6.85 15.87
N LEU A 36 2.13 6.07 16.44
CA LEU A 36 1.99 4.63 16.59
C LEU A 36 0.97 4.26 17.68
N LYS A 37 0.06 3.34 17.35
CA LYS A 37 -0.88 2.75 18.31
C LYS A 37 -0.19 2.11 19.50
N THR A 38 0.93 1.44 19.25
CA THR A 38 1.72 0.76 20.28
C THR A 38 3.18 1.12 20.14
N LYS A 39 3.79 1.67 21.20
CA LYS A 39 5.20 2.05 21.21
C LYS A 39 6.10 0.88 20.77
N GLY A 40 6.98 1.13 19.81
CA GLY A 40 7.94 0.14 19.31
C GLY A 40 7.37 -0.92 18.37
N LYS A 41 6.09 -0.83 18.00
CA LYS A 41 5.44 -1.75 17.05
C LYS A 41 4.88 -0.98 15.85
N LEU A 42 4.91 -1.60 14.68
CA LEU A 42 4.15 -1.20 13.51
C LEU A 42 3.00 -2.20 13.36
N THR A 43 1.78 -1.76 13.66
CA THR A 43 0.59 -2.61 13.54
C THR A 43 -0.02 -2.43 12.15
N VAL A 44 -0.27 -3.54 11.45
CA VAL A 44 -0.62 -3.54 10.03
C VAL A 44 -1.88 -4.35 9.79
N GLY A 45 -2.88 -3.72 9.20
CA GLY A 45 -4.10 -4.37 8.72
C GLY A 45 -3.89 -4.97 7.32
N LEU A 46 -4.29 -6.21 7.14
CA LEU A 46 -4.29 -6.93 5.87
C LEU A 46 -5.29 -8.09 5.89
N GLU A 47 -5.60 -8.68 4.72
CA GLU A 47 -6.52 -9.82 4.64
C GLU A 47 -5.85 -11.13 5.07
N GLY A 48 -4.69 -11.44 4.56
CA GLY A 48 -4.01 -12.71 4.78
C GLY A 48 -4.63 -13.89 4.01
N THR A 49 -5.47 -13.60 3.02
CA THR A 49 -6.13 -14.57 2.11
C THR A 49 -5.95 -14.21 0.63
N TYR A 50 -5.09 -13.24 0.34
CA TYR A 50 -4.91 -12.63 -0.97
C TYR A 50 -3.50 -12.89 -1.54
N ALA A 51 -3.30 -14.02 -2.20
CA ALA A 51 -2.06 -14.36 -2.88
C ALA A 51 -1.90 -13.51 -4.17
N PRO A 52 -0.65 -13.06 -4.49
CA PRO A 52 0.62 -13.34 -3.82
C PRO A 52 0.99 -12.34 -2.70
N PHE A 53 0.10 -11.43 -2.32
CA PHE A 53 0.40 -10.26 -1.49
C PHE A 53 0.42 -10.59 0.00
N SER A 54 -0.68 -11.12 0.53
CA SER A 54 -0.75 -11.61 1.92
C SER A 54 -1.62 -12.86 1.97
N TYR A 55 -1.04 -13.99 2.32
CA TYR A 55 -1.73 -15.28 2.36
C TYR A 55 -1.08 -16.24 3.35
N ARG A 56 -1.72 -17.39 3.56
CA ARG A 56 -1.13 -18.47 4.35
C ARG A 56 -0.46 -19.49 3.45
N SER A 57 0.81 -19.81 3.78
CA SER A 57 1.53 -20.93 3.15
C SER A 57 0.90 -22.27 3.55
N ASP A 58 1.33 -23.36 2.93
CA ASP A 58 0.90 -24.73 3.27
C ASP A 58 1.17 -25.08 4.75
N SER A 59 2.20 -24.48 5.36
CA SER A 59 2.48 -24.62 6.80
C SER A 59 1.61 -23.72 7.70
N GLY A 60 0.65 -22.98 7.15
CA GLY A 60 -0.22 -22.06 7.87
C GLY A 60 0.42 -20.71 8.25
N LYS A 61 1.69 -20.48 7.87
CA LYS A 61 2.40 -19.24 8.18
C LYS A 61 1.92 -18.10 7.29
N LEU A 62 1.63 -16.93 7.88
CA LEU A 62 1.35 -15.71 7.13
C LEU A 62 2.60 -15.28 6.33
N THR A 63 2.46 -15.15 5.02
CA THR A 63 3.50 -14.84 4.05
C THR A 63 2.97 -14.04 2.88
N GLY A 64 3.81 -13.70 1.94
CA GLY A 64 3.49 -12.95 0.72
C GLY A 64 4.26 -11.65 0.62
N PHE A 65 4.21 -11.02 -0.55
CA PHE A 65 4.99 -9.84 -0.88
C PHE A 65 4.81 -8.72 0.17
N GLU A 66 3.58 -8.37 0.51
CA GLU A 66 3.29 -7.30 1.47
C GLU A 66 3.74 -7.65 2.89
N VAL A 67 3.64 -8.92 3.27
CA VAL A 67 4.10 -9.39 4.58
C VAL A 67 5.62 -9.22 4.71
N GLU A 68 6.37 -9.57 3.66
CA GLU A 68 7.83 -9.42 3.65
C GLU A 68 8.24 -7.94 3.53
N LEU A 69 7.54 -7.15 2.72
CA LEU A 69 7.75 -5.69 2.63
C LEU A 69 7.55 -5.02 3.99
N VAL A 70 6.45 -5.31 4.68
CA VAL A 70 6.17 -4.79 6.03
C VAL A 70 7.28 -5.16 7.02
N LYS A 71 7.77 -6.41 6.99
CA LYS A 71 8.89 -6.82 7.84
C LYS A 71 10.15 -6.01 7.56
N ALA A 72 10.46 -5.78 6.28
CA ALA A 72 11.62 -5.00 5.85
C ALA A 72 11.48 -3.52 6.26
N VAL A 73 10.32 -2.91 6.03
CA VAL A 73 10.00 -1.53 6.44
C VAL A 73 10.11 -1.38 7.96
N ALA A 74 9.48 -2.27 8.73
CA ALA A 74 9.53 -2.25 10.19
C ALA A 74 10.97 -2.38 10.71
N LYS A 75 11.79 -3.27 10.11
CA LYS A 75 13.22 -3.42 10.43
C LYS A 75 13.99 -2.12 10.19
N LYS A 76 13.78 -1.44 9.04
CA LYS A 76 14.38 -0.13 8.76
C LYS A 76 13.96 0.95 9.77
N MET A 77 12.73 0.89 10.24
CA MET A 77 12.18 1.81 11.24
C MET A 77 12.54 1.42 12.68
N LYS A 78 13.23 0.30 12.90
CA LYS A 78 13.52 -0.29 14.23
C LYS A 78 12.24 -0.54 15.04
N LEU A 79 11.20 -1.04 14.37
CA LEU A 79 9.92 -1.42 14.94
C LEU A 79 9.69 -2.94 14.81
N LYS A 80 8.85 -3.50 15.70
CA LYS A 80 8.37 -4.87 15.58
C LYS A 80 7.07 -4.88 14.74
N PRO A 81 7.00 -5.62 13.62
CA PRO A 81 5.75 -5.72 12.85
C PRO A 81 4.73 -6.59 13.60
N VAL A 82 3.47 -6.16 13.57
CA VAL A 82 2.32 -6.90 14.13
C VAL A 82 1.21 -6.89 13.08
N PHE A 83 0.78 -8.05 12.64
CA PHE A 83 -0.24 -8.19 11.61
C PHE A 83 -1.62 -8.45 12.24
N VAL A 84 -2.62 -7.70 11.77
CA VAL A 84 -4.02 -7.83 12.14
C VAL A 84 -4.81 -8.24 10.90
N GLN A 85 -5.23 -9.50 10.86
CA GLN A 85 -5.99 -10.03 9.72
C GLN A 85 -7.47 -9.70 9.86
N THR A 86 -8.08 -9.22 8.78
CA THR A 86 -9.51 -8.93 8.68
C THR A 86 -9.99 -8.98 7.23
N LYS A 87 -11.31 -9.01 7.01
CA LYS A 87 -11.88 -8.96 5.66
C LYS A 87 -11.63 -7.60 5.02
N PHE A 88 -11.54 -7.54 3.68
CA PHE A 88 -11.32 -6.32 2.92
C PHE A 88 -12.27 -5.18 3.34
N ASP A 89 -13.58 -5.44 3.38
CA ASP A 89 -14.60 -4.44 3.74
C ASP A 89 -14.42 -3.86 5.16
N SER A 90 -13.67 -4.56 6.02
CA SER A 90 -13.41 -4.12 7.40
C SER A 90 -12.09 -3.38 7.57
N LEU A 91 -11.23 -3.34 6.52
CA LEU A 91 -9.89 -2.73 6.62
C LEU A 91 -9.98 -1.23 6.88
N VAL A 92 -10.83 -0.52 6.15
CA VAL A 92 -10.99 0.94 6.31
C VAL A 92 -11.57 1.27 7.69
N ALA A 93 -12.65 0.61 8.09
CA ALA A 93 -13.26 0.81 9.40
C ALA A 93 -12.32 0.44 10.56
N GLY A 94 -11.45 -0.56 10.36
CA GLY A 94 -10.43 -0.94 11.33
C GLY A 94 -9.34 0.13 11.47
N LEU A 95 -8.96 0.80 10.39
CA LEU A 95 -8.04 1.92 10.41
C LEU A 95 -8.65 3.12 11.15
N ASP A 96 -9.89 3.48 10.83
CA ASP A 96 -10.63 4.57 11.48
C ASP A 96 -10.79 4.31 12.99
N ALA A 97 -11.02 3.05 13.37
CA ALA A 97 -11.11 2.62 14.77
C ALA A 97 -9.73 2.42 15.44
N LYS A 98 -8.63 2.78 14.76
CA LYS A 98 -7.24 2.62 15.24
C LYS A 98 -6.92 1.20 15.72
N LYS A 99 -7.46 0.17 15.04
CA LYS A 99 -7.11 -1.22 15.31
C LYS A 99 -5.67 -1.53 14.88
N TYR A 100 -5.14 -0.79 13.91
CA TYR A 100 -3.76 -0.82 13.41
C TYR A 100 -3.34 0.57 12.95
N ASP A 101 -2.05 0.74 12.71
CA ASP A 101 -1.43 2.02 12.31
C ASP A 101 -1.57 2.27 10.80
N VAL A 102 -1.52 1.19 10.00
CA VAL A 102 -1.43 1.25 8.54
C VAL A 102 -2.07 0.02 7.91
N VAL A 103 -2.61 0.19 6.71
CA VAL A 103 -3.10 -0.91 5.85
C VAL A 103 -2.08 -1.15 4.74
N PHE A 104 -1.63 -2.41 4.62
CA PHE A 104 -0.92 -2.95 3.46
C PHE A 104 -1.78 -4.08 2.90
N ASN A 105 -2.55 -3.82 1.86
CA ASN A 105 -3.49 -4.78 1.29
C ASN A 105 -3.86 -4.47 -0.16
N ASN A 106 -2.88 -4.12 -0.96
CA ASN A 106 -3.09 -3.76 -2.37
C ASN A 106 -4.26 -2.75 -2.54
N MET A 107 -4.28 -1.76 -1.64
CA MET A 107 -5.37 -0.80 -1.52
C MET A 107 -5.12 0.39 -2.44
N SER A 108 -5.81 0.47 -3.56
CA SER A 108 -5.66 1.54 -4.55
C SER A 108 -6.04 2.92 -4.00
N ILE A 109 -5.42 3.96 -4.55
CA ILE A 109 -5.79 5.35 -4.30
C ILE A 109 -7.04 5.67 -5.12
N THR A 110 -8.19 5.82 -4.46
CA THR A 110 -9.37 6.42 -5.09
C THR A 110 -9.49 7.91 -4.71
N PRO A 111 -10.26 8.73 -5.47
CA PRO A 111 -10.51 10.13 -5.11
C PRO A 111 -11.07 10.30 -3.69
N GLU A 112 -11.96 9.40 -3.27
CA GLU A 112 -12.58 9.37 -1.94
C GLU A 112 -11.54 9.06 -0.87
N ARG A 113 -10.74 8.00 -1.06
CA ARG A 113 -9.68 7.60 -0.15
C ARG A 113 -8.61 8.69 -0.03
N LYS A 114 -8.22 9.33 -1.14
CA LYS A 114 -7.26 10.45 -1.15
C LYS A 114 -7.72 11.64 -0.31
N LYS A 115 -9.03 11.89 -0.27
CA LYS A 115 -9.62 12.95 0.58
C LYS A 115 -9.59 12.59 2.06
N ALA A 116 -9.79 11.31 2.41
CA ALA A 116 -10.02 10.84 3.77
C ALA A 116 -8.74 10.33 4.49
N TYR A 117 -7.75 9.85 3.75
CA TYR A 117 -6.58 9.14 4.29
C TYR A 117 -5.26 9.76 3.85
N ALA A 118 -4.19 9.42 4.57
CA ALA A 118 -2.81 9.65 4.15
C ALA A 118 -2.26 8.38 3.49
N PHE A 119 -1.29 8.57 2.60
CA PHE A 119 -0.63 7.48 1.88
C PHE A 119 0.88 7.62 1.96
N ALA A 120 1.59 6.49 2.06
CA ALA A 120 3.02 6.43 1.88
C ALA A 120 3.35 6.24 0.38
N GLN A 121 4.56 5.84 0.05
CA GLN A 121 4.96 5.62 -1.34
C GLN A 121 4.26 4.38 -1.91
N GLU A 122 3.90 4.45 -3.18
CA GLU A 122 3.40 3.30 -3.93
C GLU A 122 4.49 2.24 -4.07
N TYR A 123 4.16 1.00 -3.74
CA TYR A 123 5.07 -0.15 -3.79
C TYR A 123 4.70 -1.17 -4.86
N LEU A 124 3.52 -1.05 -5.47
CA LEU A 124 3.04 -1.95 -6.50
C LEU A 124 2.40 -1.16 -7.64
N PHE A 125 2.67 -1.63 -8.87
CA PHE A 125 2.07 -1.16 -10.12
C PHE A 125 1.63 -2.41 -10.89
N THR A 126 0.35 -2.51 -11.22
CA THR A 126 -0.20 -3.69 -11.88
C THR A 126 -1.31 -3.31 -12.86
N GLU A 127 -1.49 -4.12 -13.88
CA GLU A 127 -2.62 -3.97 -14.81
C GLU A 127 -3.88 -4.63 -14.24
N SER A 128 -5.03 -4.08 -14.61
CA SER A 128 -6.32 -4.63 -14.28
C SER A 128 -6.76 -5.65 -15.33
N VAL A 129 -7.32 -6.78 -14.89
CA VAL A 129 -7.84 -7.82 -15.75
C VAL A 129 -9.32 -8.08 -15.49
N MET A 130 -10.04 -8.39 -16.57
CA MET A 130 -11.38 -9.00 -16.52
C MET A 130 -11.21 -10.51 -16.63
N ILE A 131 -11.80 -11.25 -15.71
CA ILE A 131 -11.74 -12.71 -15.64
C ILE A 131 -13.12 -13.25 -15.87
N THR A 132 -13.25 -14.13 -16.85
CA THR A 132 -14.52 -14.75 -17.30
C THR A 132 -14.31 -16.24 -17.58
N LYS A 133 -15.39 -17.00 -17.75
CA LYS A 133 -15.26 -18.34 -18.35
C LYS A 133 -14.76 -18.26 -19.79
N LYS A 134 -14.02 -19.28 -20.24
CA LYS A 134 -13.68 -19.45 -21.66
C LYS A 134 -14.95 -19.47 -22.51
N GLY A 135 -14.90 -18.84 -23.67
CA GLY A 135 -16.06 -18.70 -24.55
C GLY A 135 -17.06 -17.62 -24.16
N SER A 136 -16.82 -16.86 -23.07
CA SER A 136 -17.65 -15.72 -22.70
C SER A 136 -17.75 -14.69 -23.82
N LYS A 137 -18.94 -14.10 -23.96
CA LYS A 137 -19.21 -13.00 -24.90
C LYS A 137 -18.73 -11.65 -24.39
N ILE A 138 -18.36 -11.55 -23.11
CA ILE A 138 -17.79 -10.33 -22.52
C ILE A 138 -16.38 -10.18 -23.07
N LYS A 139 -16.16 -9.16 -23.89
CA LYS A 139 -14.88 -8.89 -24.56
C LYS A 139 -14.22 -7.62 -24.05
N ASP A 140 -15.00 -6.68 -23.50
CA ASP A 140 -14.49 -5.40 -23.02
C ASP A 140 -15.25 -4.93 -21.79
N TYR A 141 -14.74 -3.89 -21.14
CA TYR A 141 -15.31 -3.27 -19.94
C TYR A 141 -16.73 -2.72 -20.20
N SER A 142 -17.01 -2.22 -21.41
CA SER A 142 -18.33 -1.76 -21.81
C SER A 142 -19.40 -2.87 -21.84
N ASP A 143 -18.99 -4.14 -21.97
CA ASP A 143 -19.89 -5.31 -21.99
C ASP A 143 -20.41 -5.66 -20.59
N LEU A 144 -19.92 -5.01 -19.54
CA LEU A 144 -20.31 -5.29 -18.16
C LEU A 144 -21.74 -4.84 -17.84
N LYS A 145 -22.33 -3.96 -18.65
CA LYS A 145 -23.71 -3.49 -18.44
C LYS A 145 -24.70 -4.66 -18.41
N GLY A 146 -25.46 -4.76 -17.32
CA GLY A 146 -26.44 -5.83 -17.11
C GLY A 146 -25.84 -7.21 -16.80
N LYS A 147 -24.53 -7.32 -16.61
CA LYS A 147 -23.85 -8.56 -16.20
C LYS A 147 -23.74 -8.67 -14.69
N LYS A 148 -23.56 -9.90 -14.21
CA LYS A 148 -23.27 -10.18 -12.80
C LYS A 148 -21.75 -10.18 -12.58
N ALA A 149 -21.26 -9.24 -11.78
CA ALA A 149 -19.85 -9.16 -11.42
C ALA A 149 -19.62 -9.64 -9.99
N ALA A 150 -18.82 -10.69 -9.81
CA ALA A 150 -18.41 -11.17 -8.50
C ALA A 150 -17.32 -10.23 -7.94
N GLN A 151 -17.64 -9.47 -6.89
CA GLN A 151 -16.73 -8.45 -6.35
C GLN A 151 -16.97 -8.21 -4.85
N THR A 152 -15.90 -7.77 -4.18
CA THR A 152 -16.03 -7.09 -2.91
C THR A 152 -16.52 -5.66 -3.19
N SER A 153 -17.70 -5.30 -2.72
CA SER A 153 -18.42 -4.09 -3.15
C SER A 153 -17.68 -2.78 -2.83
N SER A 154 -16.92 -2.73 -1.73
CA SER A 154 -16.14 -1.56 -1.30
C SER A 154 -14.77 -1.45 -2.00
N SER A 155 -14.38 -2.45 -2.82
CA SER A 155 -13.15 -2.39 -3.60
C SER A 155 -13.29 -1.40 -4.78
N ASP A 156 -12.17 -0.90 -5.28
CA ASP A 156 -12.12 -0.11 -6.51
C ASP A 156 -12.65 -0.89 -7.72
N PHE A 157 -12.36 -2.18 -7.80
CA PHE A 157 -12.91 -3.08 -8.82
C PHE A 157 -14.44 -3.24 -8.70
N GLY A 158 -14.97 -3.36 -7.47
CA GLY A 158 -16.40 -3.41 -7.23
C GLY A 158 -17.10 -2.11 -7.64
N GLN A 159 -16.53 -0.97 -7.28
CA GLN A 159 -17.02 0.34 -7.68
C GLN A 159 -16.96 0.53 -9.20
N ALA A 160 -15.86 0.09 -9.83
CA ALA A 160 -15.71 0.13 -11.27
C ALA A 160 -16.76 -0.73 -11.98
N ALA A 161 -16.97 -1.97 -11.54
CA ALA A 161 -18.01 -2.85 -12.11
C ALA A 161 -19.42 -2.24 -11.96
N THR A 162 -19.73 -1.65 -10.80
CA THR A 162 -21.01 -0.94 -10.58
C THR A 162 -21.16 0.25 -11.53
N LYS A 163 -20.11 1.04 -11.70
CA LYS A 163 -20.10 2.19 -12.63
C LYS A 163 -20.29 1.77 -14.09
N ALA A 164 -19.79 0.58 -14.46
CA ALA A 164 -20.03 -0.01 -15.78
C ALA A 164 -21.45 -0.59 -15.96
N GLY A 165 -22.29 -0.53 -14.94
CA GLY A 165 -23.68 -1.02 -14.98
C GLY A 165 -23.82 -2.52 -14.71
N ALA A 166 -22.82 -3.15 -14.09
CA ALA A 166 -22.92 -4.53 -13.62
C ALA A 166 -23.72 -4.63 -12.30
N THR A 167 -24.38 -5.75 -12.10
CA THR A 167 -24.97 -6.12 -10.80
C THR A 167 -23.91 -6.85 -9.97
N ILE A 168 -23.64 -6.38 -8.77
CA ILE A 168 -22.63 -6.99 -7.91
C ILE A 168 -23.20 -8.27 -7.25
N VAL A 169 -22.47 -9.36 -7.44
CA VAL A 169 -22.59 -10.59 -6.65
C VAL A 169 -21.49 -10.51 -5.59
N SER A 170 -21.89 -10.37 -4.34
CA SER A 170 -20.93 -10.15 -3.25
C SER A 170 -19.98 -11.34 -3.08
N ALA A 171 -18.70 -11.06 -3.10
CA ALA A 171 -17.63 -12.01 -2.83
C ALA A 171 -16.70 -11.40 -1.75
N PRO A 172 -16.43 -12.11 -0.66
CA PRO A 172 -15.60 -11.58 0.43
C PRO A 172 -14.11 -11.49 0.08
N GLY A 173 -13.69 -12.17 -1.01
CA GLY A 173 -12.31 -12.18 -1.48
C GLY A 173 -12.18 -12.67 -2.92
N PHE A 174 -10.93 -12.69 -3.41
CA PHE A 174 -10.65 -13.03 -4.82
C PHE A 174 -10.93 -14.49 -5.15
N ALA A 175 -10.61 -15.43 -4.26
CA ALA A 175 -10.85 -16.85 -4.47
C ALA A 175 -12.34 -17.13 -4.65
N GLU A 176 -13.19 -16.61 -3.77
CA GLU A 176 -14.64 -16.77 -3.84
C GLU A 176 -15.22 -16.07 -5.07
N ALA A 177 -14.65 -14.95 -5.51
CA ALA A 177 -15.07 -14.31 -6.75
C ALA A 177 -14.78 -15.19 -7.97
N LEU A 178 -13.63 -15.86 -8.02
CA LEU A 178 -13.31 -16.83 -9.08
C LEU A 178 -14.26 -18.04 -9.06
N ASP A 179 -14.58 -18.58 -7.88
CA ASP A 179 -15.53 -19.70 -7.72
C ASP A 179 -16.94 -19.32 -8.21
N LEU A 180 -17.38 -18.09 -7.96
CA LEU A 180 -18.67 -17.59 -8.45
C LEU A 180 -18.69 -17.48 -9.97
N VAL A 181 -17.59 -17.07 -10.60
CA VAL A 181 -17.47 -17.03 -12.07
C VAL A 181 -17.37 -18.43 -12.64
N ASP A 182 -16.56 -19.31 -12.04
CA ASP A 182 -16.37 -20.68 -12.51
C ASP A 182 -17.67 -21.51 -12.42
N SER A 183 -18.43 -21.34 -11.36
CA SER A 183 -19.75 -21.98 -11.20
C SER A 183 -20.88 -21.34 -12.04
N GLY A 184 -20.62 -20.23 -12.75
CA GLY A 184 -21.63 -19.51 -13.54
C GLY A 184 -22.65 -18.71 -12.70
N LYS A 185 -22.41 -18.52 -11.41
CA LYS A 185 -23.23 -17.66 -10.54
C LYS A 185 -22.98 -16.18 -10.79
N ALA A 186 -21.78 -15.86 -11.33
CA ALA A 186 -21.43 -14.55 -11.86
C ALA A 186 -20.85 -14.70 -13.27
N ASP A 187 -20.90 -13.64 -14.06
CA ASP A 187 -20.43 -13.62 -15.45
C ASP A 187 -18.94 -13.23 -15.54
N VAL A 188 -18.46 -12.43 -14.58
CA VAL A 188 -17.13 -11.81 -14.59
C VAL A 188 -16.66 -11.46 -13.19
N THR A 189 -15.34 -11.39 -13.03
CA THR A 189 -14.70 -10.65 -11.92
C THR A 189 -13.57 -9.78 -12.46
N LEU A 190 -13.26 -8.69 -11.75
CA LEU A 190 -12.14 -7.79 -12.03
C LEU A 190 -11.09 -7.96 -10.94
N ASN A 191 -9.82 -7.99 -11.32
CA ASN A 191 -8.73 -8.05 -10.34
C ASN A 191 -7.39 -7.62 -10.96
N SER A 192 -6.30 -7.69 -10.19
CA SER A 192 -4.95 -7.44 -10.68
C SER A 192 -4.44 -8.62 -11.53
N GLN A 193 -3.60 -8.30 -12.51
CA GLN A 193 -2.94 -9.30 -13.35
C GLN A 193 -2.04 -10.24 -12.52
N ASP A 194 -1.41 -9.73 -11.46
CA ASP A 194 -0.53 -10.53 -10.60
C ASP A 194 -1.30 -11.62 -9.86
N SER A 195 -2.43 -11.29 -9.24
CA SER A 195 -3.28 -12.27 -8.55
C SER A 195 -3.81 -13.33 -9.50
N TRP A 196 -4.24 -12.91 -10.71
CA TRP A 196 -4.64 -13.85 -11.75
C TRP A 196 -3.49 -14.75 -12.17
N GLY A 197 -2.28 -14.21 -12.36
CA GLY A 197 -1.09 -14.98 -12.75
C GLY A 197 -0.78 -16.11 -11.76
N VAL A 198 -0.83 -15.80 -10.46
CA VAL A 198 -0.63 -16.80 -9.39
C VAL A 198 -1.73 -17.84 -9.40
N TYR A 199 -3.00 -17.43 -9.48
CA TYR A 199 -4.11 -18.36 -9.57
C TYR A 199 -3.99 -19.28 -10.79
N LYS A 200 -3.72 -18.74 -11.98
CA LYS A 200 -3.58 -19.52 -13.22
C LYS A 200 -2.42 -20.52 -13.17
N LYS A 201 -1.32 -20.14 -12.52
CA LYS A 201 -0.17 -21.05 -12.30
C LYS A 201 -0.54 -22.23 -11.39
N ALA A 202 -1.31 -21.96 -10.34
CA ALA A 202 -1.78 -23.00 -9.41
C ALA A 202 -2.90 -23.86 -10.03
N HIS A 203 -3.70 -23.31 -10.96
CA HIS A 203 -4.82 -23.97 -11.59
C HIS A 203 -4.66 -23.99 -13.13
N PRO A 204 -3.68 -24.72 -13.69
CA PRO A 204 -3.36 -24.67 -15.13
C PRO A 204 -4.52 -25.15 -16.02
N LYS A 205 -5.41 -26.00 -15.49
CA LYS A 205 -6.57 -26.58 -16.20
C LYS A 205 -7.87 -25.78 -16.00
N THR A 206 -7.84 -24.61 -15.33
CA THR A 206 -9.06 -23.80 -15.12
C THR A 206 -9.74 -23.43 -16.42
N ASP A 207 -11.07 -23.42 -16.42
CA ASP A 207 -11.89 -22.91 -17.52
C ASP A 207 -12.05 -21.39 -17.52
N LEU A 208 -11.43 -20.72 -16.58
CA LEU A 208 -11.37 -19.28 -16.56
C LEU A 208 -10.27 -18.76 -17.49
N GLN A 209 -10.50 -17.55 -18.00
CA GLN A 209 -9.55 -16.77 -18.80
C GLN A 209 -9.56 -15.32 -18.35
N ALA A 210 -8.44 -14.63 -18.50
CA ALA A 210 -8.33 -13.21 -18.20
C ALA A 210 -7.95 -12.40 -19.43
N LYS A 211 -8.45 -11.17 -19.49
CA LYS A 211 -8.09 -10.17 -20.48
C LYS A 211 -7.76 -8.87 -19.76
N VAL A 212 -6.62 -8.27 -20.09
CA VAL A 212 -6.25 -6.92 -19.62
C VAL A 212 -7.31 -5.93 -20.06
N THR A 213 -7.78 -5.10 -19.15
CA THR A 213 -8.73 -4.02 -19.46
C THR A 213 -8.07 -2.65 -19.26
N LYS A 214 -7.84 -1.96 -20.39
CA LYS A 214 -7.28 -0.60 -20.37
C LYS A 214 -8.24 0.44 -19.78
N ALA A 215 -9.52 0.12 -19.66
CA ALA A 215 -10.54 1.04 -19.14
C ALA A 215 -10.34 1.40 -17.67
N LEU A 216 -9.65 0.55 -16.91
CA LEU A 216 -9.34 0.80 -15.47
C LEU A 216 -7.93 1.37 -15.28
N GLY A 217 -7.11 1.39 -16.34
CA GLY A 217 -5.73 1.84 -16.26
C GLY A 217 -4.83 0.94 -15.43
N GLU A 218 -3.67 1.45 -15.11
CA GLU A 218 -2.74 0.85 -14.14
C GLU A 218 -3.24 1.12 -12.72
N THR A 219 -3.19 0.10 -11.90
CA THR A 219 -3.56 0.17 -10.48
C THR A 219 -2.29 0.26 -9.64
N THR A 220 -2.26 1.17 -8.68
CA THR A 220 -1.14 1.32 -7.76
C THR A 220 -1.58 1.04 -6.33
N ALA A 221 -0.67 0.51 -5.53
CA ALA A 221 -0.94 0.21 -4.13
C ALA A 221 0.10 0.87 -3.21
N PRO A 222 -0.27 1.94 -2.51
CA PRO A 222 0.49 2.50 -1.41
C PRO A 222 -0.01 1.97 -0.06
N PRO A 223 0.81 2.05 0.99
CA PRO A 223 0.32 1.93 2.36
C PRO A 223 -0.66 3.06 2.69
N MET A 224 -1.82 2.72 3.27
CA MET A 224 -2.86 3.68 3.65
C MET A 224 -2.91 3.87 5.16
N LEU A 225 -2.95 5.12 5.63
CA LEU A 225 -2.94 5.50 7.04
C LEU A 225 -4.07 6.50 7.35
N ASP A 226 -4.38 6.68 8.64
CA ASP A 226 -5.22 7.81 9.08
C ASP A 226 -4.64 9.12 8.53
N LYS A 227 -5.50 10.02 8.09
CA LYS A 227 -5.11 11.32 7.49
C LYS A 227 -4.20 12.16 8.39
N LYS A 228 -4.29 11.97 9.71
CA LYS A 228 -3.49 12.68 10.71
C LYS A 228 -2.07 12.13 10.82
N ASP A 229 -1.84 10.86 10.48
CA ASP A 229 -0.58 10.14 10.70
C ASP A 229 0.44 10.40 9.57
N LYS A 230 0.57 11.69 9.18
CA LYS A 230 1.43 12.12 8.05
C LYS A 230 2.91 11.89 8.29
N LYS A 231 3.36 11.97 9.55
CA LYS A 231 4.78 11.75 9.89
C LYS A 231 5.11 10.27 9.80
N LEU A 232 4.19 9.41 10.21
CA LEU A 232 4.34 7.96 10.05
C LEU A 232 4.35 7.58 8.57
N ALA A 233 3.45 8.14 7.75
CA ALA A 233 3.44 7.93 6.30
C ALA A 233 4.76 8.36 5.65
N ALA A 234 5.29 9.54 6.00
CA ALA A 234 6.58 10.02 5.50
C ALA A 234 7.75 9.12 5.93
N GLN A 235 7.71 8.58 7.15
CA GLN A 235 8.74 7.67 7.65
C GLN A 235 8.68 6.30 6.97
N ILE A 236 7.48 5.77 6.67
CA ILE A 236 7.29 4.56 5.88
C ILE A 236 7.85 4.78 4.47
N THR A 237 7.49 5.89 3.79
CA THR A 237 8.05 6.27 2.48
C THR A 237 9.58 6.33 2.49
N LYS A 238 10.19 6.89 3.55
CA LYS A 238 11.65 6.94 3.68
C LYS A 238 12.25 5.54 3.79
N ALA A 239 11.60 4.64 4.53
CA ALA A 239 12.04 3.26 4.67
C ALA A 239 11.93 2.49 3.35
N GLU A 240 10.81 2.65 2.60
CA GLU A 240 10.60 2.04 1.28
C GLU A 240 11.64 2.51 0.27
N LYS A 241 11.90 3.82 0.18
CA LYS A 241 12.96 4.38 -0.67
C LYS A 241 14.36 3.86 -0.33
N SER A 242 14.64 3.63 0.96
CA SER A 242 15.90 3.02 1.37
C SER A 242 16.00 1.57 0.90
N LEU A 243 14.91 0.80 1.02
CA LEU A 243 14.88 -0.59 0.55
C LEU A 243 15.07 -0.70 -0.96
N GLN A 244 14.44 0.19 -1.74
CA GLN A 244 14.63 0.26 -3.20
C GLN A 244 16.06 0.56 -3.63
N LYS A 245 16.83 1.29 -2.81
CA LYS A 245 18.25 1.58 -3.08
C LYS A 245 19.19 0.43 -2.70
N ASP A 246 18.77 -0.38 -1.76
CA ASP A 246 19.60 -1.49 -1.26
C ASP A 246 19.45 -2.77 -2.13
N GLY A 247 18.56 -2.80 -3.12
CA GLY A 247 18.26 -3.91 -4.03
C GLY A 247 17.02 -4.64 -3.61
#